data_2fc486dc36bb086d8ece5c17ce47af46
#
_entry.id   2fc486dc36bb086d8ece5c17ce47af46
#
_cell.length_a   1.000
_cell.length_b   1.000
_cell.length_c   1.000
_cell.angle_alpha   90.00
_cell.angle_beta   90.00
_cell.angle_gamma   90.00
#
_symmetry.space_group_name_H-M   'P 1'
#
loop_
_entity.id
_entity.type
_entity.pdbx_description
1 polymer ?
#
loop_
_entity_poly.entity_id
_entity_poly.type
_entity_poly.pdbx_seq_one_letter_code
_entity_poly.pdbx_strand_id
1 'polypeptide(L)'
;MIPIMPCITDAYNEVKALAEKAKEFNAKYFLVGELTLPGECRKIFYKFLEQNYPSLIPKYNKLYGPNGYVSDPSYRHAVRKLGEQVCRELGLKSVVEVKYRGKKLADFL
;
A
#
# COMPACT_ATOMS: atom_id res chain seq x y z
N MET A 1 -6.99 -0.63 4.57
CA MET A 1 -5.62 -0.62 3.99
C MET A 1 -5.54 0.40 2.87
N ILE A 2 -4.49 1.20 2.85
CA ILE A 2 -4.29 2.22 1.84
C ILE A 2 -3.25 1.72 0.84
N PRO A 3 -3.61 1.50 -0.44
CA PRO A 3 -2.62 1.10 -1.44
C PRO A 3 -1.69 2.27 -1.79
N ILE A 4 -0.41 1.97 -1.89
CA ILE A 4 0.62 2.95 -2.24
C ILE A 4 0.91 2.83 -3.73
N MET A 5 0.72 3.92 -4.46
CA MET A 5 1.04 3.98 -5.89
C MET A 5 2.53 4.28 -6.07
N PRO A 6 3.31 3.35 -6.64
CA PRO A 6 4.75 3.56 -6.84
C PRO A 6 5.05 4.87 -7.56
N CYS A 7 6.05 5.59 -7.07
CA CYS A 7 6.53 6.87 -7.61
C CYS A 7 5.49 8.00 -7.62
N ILE A 8 4.28 7.77 -7.11
CA ILE A 8 3.23 8.79 -7.04
C ILE A 8 2.92 9.12 -5.58
N THR A 9 2.60 8.11 -4.76
CA THR A 9 2.22 8.32 -3.36
C THR A 9 3.11 7.57 -2.38
N ASP A 10 4.27 7.12 -2.81
CA ASP A 10 5.18 6.34 -1.96
C ASP A 10 6.23 7.18 -1.22
N ALA A 11 6.19 8.51 -1.34
CA ALA A 11 7.09 9.36 -0.61
C ALA A 11 6.74 9.39 0.89
N TYR A 12 7.78 9.41 1.73
CA TYR A 12 7.60 9.44 3.18
C TYR A 12 6.65 10.54 3.64
N ASN A 13 6.83 11.75 3.11
CA ASN A 13 6.01 12.89 3.50
C ASN A 13 4.53 12.70 3.17
N GLU A 14 4.23 12.05 2.05
CA GLU A 14 2.85 11.80 1.64
C GLU A 14 2.19 10.74 2.51
N VAL A 15 2.91 9.66 2.80
CA VAL A 15 2.41 8.61 3.69
C VAL A 15 2.20 9.16 5.10
N LYS A 16 3.14 9.97 5.57
CA LYS A 16 3.04 10.59 6.89
C LYS A 16 1.85 11.55 6.97
N ALA A 17 1.60 12.34 5.93
CA ALA A 17 0.46 13.25 5.89
C ALA A 17 -0.86 12.50 5.99
N LEU A 18 -0.99 11.37 5.29
CA LEU A 18 -2.18 10.53 5.37
C LEU A 18 -2.35 9.94 6.77
N ALA A 19 -1.26 9.50 7.38
CA ALA A 19 -1.29 8.94 8.73
C ALA A 19 -1.66 9.99 9.77
N GLU A 20 -1.17 11.21 9.62
CA GLU A 20 -1.52 12.32 10.49
C GLU A 20 -3.02 12.63 10.40
N LYS A 21 -3.59 12.61 9.20
CA LYS A 21 -5.03 12.78 8.99
C LYS A 21 -5.82 11.65 9.66
N ALA A 22 -5.37 10.42 9.51
CA ALA A 22 -6.01 9.28 10.16
C ALA A 22 -6.01 9.44 11.68
N LYS A 23 -4.91 9.87 12.25
CA LYS A 23 -4.79 10.12 13.68
C LYS A 23 -5.70 11.25 14.14
N GLU A 24 -5.81 12.31 13.36
CA GLU A 24 -6.69 13.44 13.61
C GLU A 24 -8.16 12.99 13.74
N PHE A 25 -8.56 11.99 12.95
CA PHE A 25 -9.90 11.40 13.01
C PHE A 25 -9.99 10.22 13.97
N ASN A 26 -9.05 10.09 14.92
CA ASN A 26 -9.05 9.07 15.96
C ASN A 26 -8.91 7.64 15.46
N ALA A 27 -8.25 7.42 14.34
CA ALA A 27 -7.95 6.10 13.87
C ALA A 27 -6.96 5.41 14.80
N LYS A 28 -7.15 4.12 15.07
CA LYS A 28 -6.24 3.32 15.88
C LYS A 28 -5.20 2.60 15.03
N TYR A 29 -5.54 2.29 13.79
CA TYR A 29 -4.71 1.54 12.87
C TYR A 29 -4.50 2.32 11.60
N PHE A 30 -3.30 2.21 11.06
CA PHE A 30 -2.98 2.75 9.75
C PHE A 30 -2.20 1.70 8.97
N LEU A 31 -2.82 1.16 7.94
CA LEU A 31 -2.25 0.07 7.15
C LEU A 31 -1.96 0.56 5.75
N VAL A 32 -0.73 0.33 5.30
CA VAL A 32 -0.34 0.59 3.91
C VAL A 32 0.02 -0.73 3.23
N GLY A 33 -0.24 -0.81 1.94
CA GLY A 33 0.10 -1.98 1.15
C GLY A 33 0.46 -1.59 -0.26
N GLU A 34 1.04 -2.54 -1.01
CA GLU A 34 1.36 -2.27 -2.39
C GLU A 34 0.10 -2.21 -3.24
N LEU A 35 0.19 -1.48 -4.35
CA LEU A 35 -0.86 -1.47 -5.37
C LEU A 35 -0.78 -2.77 -6.16
N THR A 36 -1.90 -3.49 -6.27
CA THR A 36 -2.00 -4.67 -7.12
C THR A 36 -2.75 -4.31 -8.40
N LEU A 37 -2.32 -4.88 -9.52
CA LEU A 37 -2.87 -4.56 -10.83
C LEU A 37 -3.35 -5.83 -11.54
N PRO A 38 -4.45 -6.46 -11.05
CA PRO A 38 -4.98 -7.66 -11.70
C PRO A 38 -5.77 -7.32 -12.97
N GLY A 39 -5.58 -8.12 -14.03
CA GLY A 39 -6.40 -8.10 -15.24
C GLY A 39 -6.73 -6.73 -15.80
N GLU A 40 -8.01 -6.41 -15.83
CA GLU A 40 -8.50 -5.14 -16.37
C GLU A 40 -8.03 -3.92 -15.59
N CYS A 41 -7.80 -4.07 -14.29
CA CYS A 41 -7.28 -2.98 -13.47
C CYS A 41 -5.93 -2.50 -13.99
N ARG A 42 -5.09 -3.41 -14.46
CA ARG A 42 -3.79 -3.06 -15.04
C ARG A 42 -3.96 -2.19 -16.27
N LYS A 43 -4.88 -2.55 -17.16
CA LYS A 43 -5.15 -1.77 -18.37
C LYS A 43 -5.64 -0.37 -18.06
N ILE A 44 -6.56 -0.27 -17.14
CA ILE A 44 -7.13 1.02 -16.71
C ILE A 44 -6.06 1.88 -16.06
N PHE A 45 -5.25 1.31 -15.19
CA PHE A 45 -4.21 2.05 -14.49
C PHE A 45 -3.11 2.52 -15.44
N TYR A 46 -2.69 1.68 -16.40
CA TYR A 46 -1.69 2.07 -17.38
C TYR A 46 -2.22 3.19 -18.29
N LYS A 47 -3.49 3.17 -18.60
CA LYS A 47 -4.11 4.27 -19.35
C LYS A 47 -4.06 5.58 -18.54
N PHE A 48 -4.31 5.50 -17.25
CA PHE A 48 -4.17 6.63 -16.34
C PHE A 48 -2.73 7.17 -16.33
N LEU A 49 -1.74 6.28 -16.26
CA LEU A 49 -0.33 6.66 -16.30
C LEU A 49 0.01 7.35 -17.62
N GLU A 50 -0.48 6.79 -18.74
CA GLU A 50 -0.24 7.35 -20.05
C GLU A 50 -0.75 8.79 -20.17
N GLN A 51 -1.88 9.07 -19.57
CA GLN A 51 -2.50 10.40 -19.61
C GLN A 51 -1.89 11.39 -18.62
N ASN A 52 -1.45 10.93 -17.46
CA ASN A 52 -1.03 11.80 -16.37
C ASN A 52 0.45 11.71 -16.00
N TYR A 53 1.06 10.53 -16.14
CA TYR A 53 2.44 10.27 -15.75
C TYR A 53 3.15 9.36 -16.76
N PRO A 54 3.23 9.77 -18.02
CA PRO A 54 3.80 8.87 -19.06
C PRO A 54 5.26 8.49 -18.79
N SER A 55 6.01 9.34 -18.11
CA SER A 55 7.41 9.06 -17.77
C SER A 55 7.57 7.94 -16.75
N LEU A 56 6.50 7.57 -16.05
CA LEU A 56 6.54 6.51 -15.05
C LEU A 56 6.28 5.13 -15.63
N ILE A 57 5.78 5.03 -16.86
CA ILE A 57 5.45 3.74 -17.48
C ILE A 57 6.65 2.77 -17.50
N PRO A 58 7.87 3.18 -17.89
CA PRO A 58 9.02 2.28 -17.84
C PRO A 58 9.32 1.79 -16.42
N LYS A 59 9.16 2.63 -15.42
CA LYS A 59 9.38 2.25 -14.02
C LYS A 59 8.35 1.23 -13.54
N TYR A 60 7.08 1.40 -13.91
CA TYR A 60 6.03 0.45 -13.58
C TYR A 60 6.24 -0.89 -14.28
N ASN A 61 6.68 -0.87 -15.53
CA ASN A 61 7.00 -2.10 -16.26
C ASN A 61 8.12 -2.88 -15.58
N LYS A 62 9.10 -2.18 -15.02
CA LYS A 62 10.19 -2.81 -14.29
C LYS A 62 9.72 -3.38 -12.95
N LEU A 63 8.85 -2.67 -12.24
CA LEU A 63 8.34 -3.10 -10.93
C LEU A 63 7.39 -4.29 -11.03
N TYR A 64 6.47 -4.26 -11.98
CA TYR A 64 5.41 -5.26 -12.09
C TYR A 64 5.68 -6.35 -13.12
N GLY A 65 6.69 -6.14 -13.97
CA GLY A 65 6.96 -7.04 -15.08
C GLY A 65 5.89 -6.94 -16.19
N PRO A 66 6.05 -7.70 -17.28
CA PRO A 66 5.16 -7.56 -18.44
C PRO A 66 3.72 -8.01 -18.17
N ASN A 67 3.52 -8.99 -17.28
CA ASN A 67 2.19 -9.53 -17.01
C ASN A 67 1.89 -9.63 -15.51
N GLY A 68 2.73 -9.06 -14.66
CA GLY A 68 2.56 -9.13 -13.22
C GLY A 68 1.48 -8.20 -12.70
N TYR A 69 0.80 -8.61 -11.64
CA TYR A 69 -0.15 -7.76 -10.95
C TYR A 69 0.32 -7.37 -9.55
N VAL A 70 1.44 -7.93 -9.11
CA VAL A 70 2.09 -7.56 -7.85
C VAL A 70 3.47 -6.98 -8.14
N SER A 71 3.91 -6.08 -7.30
CA SER A 71 5.21 -5.43 -7.45
C SER A 71 6.35 -6.35 -7.00
N ASP A 72 7.57 -5.93 -7.28
CA ASP A 72 8.78 -6.61 -6.84
C ASP A 72 8.77 -6.80 -5.31
N PRO A 73 9.19 -7.99 -4.80
CA PRO A 73 9.18 -8.23 -3.35
C PRO A 73 10.01 -7.24 -2.54
N SER A 74 11.11 -6.75 -3.08
CA SER A 74 11.94 -5.75 -2.40
C SER A 74 11.18 -4.45 -2.22
N TYR A 75 10.44 -4.03 -3.24
CA TYR A 75 9.61 -2.84 -3.18
C TYR A 75 8.49 -3.01 -2.16
N ARG A 76 7.81 -4.16 -2.16
CA ARG A 76 6.75 -4.45 -1.19
C ARG A 76 7.27 -4.38 0.24
N HIS A 77 8.46 -4.91 0.48
CA HIS A 77 9.10 -4.86 1.79
C HIS A 77 9.39 -3.41 2.21
N ALA A 78 9.88 -2.59 1.28
CA ALA A 78 10.16 -1.19 1.55
C ALA A 78 8.89 -0.40 1.90
N VAL A 79 7.81 -0.65 1.19
CA VAL A 79 6.51 -0.01 1.47
C VAL A 79 6.01 -0.40 2.86
N ARG A 80 6.12 -1.67 3.21
CA ARG A 80 5.71 -2.15 4.54
C ARG A 80 6.52 -1.48 5.65
N LYS A 81 7.83 -1.40 5.48
CA LYS A 81 8.70 -0.73 6.45
C LYS A 81 8.39 0.75 6.60
N LEU A 82 8.11 1.42 5.49
CA LEU A 82 7.73 2.82 5.51
C LEU A 82 6.44 3.01 6.33
N GLY A 83 5.45 2.18 6.11
CA GLY A 83 4.20 2.24 6.88
C GLY A 83 4.42 1.99 8.36
N GLU A 84 5.24 1.01 8.72
CA GLU A 84 5.57 0.71 10.12
C GLU A 84 6.31 1.86 10.77
N GLN A 85 7.25 2.50 10.07
CA GLN A 85 7.99 3.64 10.57
C GLN A 85 7.07 4.81 10.87
N VAL A 86 6.20 5.17 9.93
CA VAL A 86 5.25 6.26 10.10
C VAL A 86 4.30 5.99 11.27
N CYS A 87 3.81 4.76 11.40
CA CYS A 87 2.94 4.37 12.50
C CYS A 87 3.65 4.51 13.85
N ARG A 88 4.92 4.11 13.95
CA ARG A 88 5.69 4.27 15.19
C ARG A 88 5.85 5.72 15.58
N GLU A 89 6.14 6.58 14.60
CA GLU A 89 6.34 8.00 14.86
C GLU A 89 5.08 8.69 15.37
N LEU A 90 3.91 8.23 14.92
CA LEU A 90 2.63 8.84 15.27
C LEU A 90 1.86 8.08 16.34
N GLY A 91 2.40 6.98 16.86
CA GLY A 91 1.73 6.18 17.87
C GLY A 91 0.53 5.41 17.35
N LEU A 92 0.50 5.10 16.05
CA LEU A 92 -0.55 4.29 15.43
C LEU A 92 -0.10 2.83 15.36
N LYS A 93 -1.07 1.92 15.30
CA LYS A 93 -0.79 0.49 15.09
C LYS A 93 -0.74 0.19 13.60
N SER A 94 0.28 -0.55 13.18
CA SER A 94 0.47 -0.96 11.79
C SER A 94 -0.11 -2.34 11.48
N VAL A 95 -0.56 -3.06 12.50
CA VAL A 95 -1.13 -4.39 12.37
C VAL A 95 -2.45 -4.44 13.12
N VAL A 96 -3.48 -4.99 12.48
CA VAL A 96 -4.77 -5.21 13.14
C VAL A 96 -4.65 -6.45 14.01
N GLU A 97 -4.80 -6.26 15.33
CA GLU A 97 -4.84 -7.37 16.27
C GLU A 97 -6.26 -7.94 16.31
N VAL A 98 -6.40 -9.17 15.87
CA VAL A 98 -7.67 -9.88 15.94
C VAL A 98 -7.61 -10.81 17.14
N LYS A 99 -8.45 -10.52 18.14
CA LYS A 99 -8.59 -11.39 19.30
C LYS A 99 -9.70 -12.39 19.03
N TYR A 100 -9.33 -13.63 18.84
CA TYR A 100 -10.30 -14.67 18.48
C TYR A 100 -11.08 -15.24 19.67
N ARG A 101 -10.79 -14.80 20.90
CA ARG A 101 -11.48 -15.26 22.14
C ARG A 101 -11.60 -16.77 22.21
N GLY A 102 -10.49 -17.48 21.93
CA GLY A 102 -10.47 -18.93 21.94
C GLY A 102 -10.94 -19.61 20.67
N LYS A 103 -11.46 -18.88 19.71
CA LYS A 103 -11.83 -19.45 18.39
C LYS A 103 -10.63 -19.42 17.46
N LYS A 104 -10.43 -20.50 16.74
CA LYS A 104 -9.40 -20.62 15.71
C LYS A 104 -9.95 -20.08 14.39
N LEU A 105 -9.05 -19.72 13.48
CA LEU A 105 -9.46 -19.25 12.15
C LEU A 105 -10.39 -20.24 11.45
N ALA A 106 -10.15 -21.55 11.62
CA ALA A 106 -10.98 -22.59 11.04
C ALA A 106 -12.45 -22.53 11.47
N ASP A 107 -12.72 -21.96 12.65
CA ASP A 107 -14.09 -21.84 13.18
C ASP A 107 -14.92 -20.80 12.42
N PHE A 108 -14.26 -19.98 11.59
CA PHE A 108 -14.91 -18.95 10.79
C PHE A 108 -15.06 -19.34 9.31
N LEU A 109 -14.52 -20.50 8.93
CA LEU A 109 -14.54 -20.95 7.53
C LEU A 109 -15.72 -21.87 7.17
#